data_591899e30673b4652761eb31c6dc1016
#
_entry.id   591899e30673b4652761eb31c6dc1016
#
_cell.length_a   1.000
_cell.length_b   1.000
_cell.length_c   1.000
_cell.angle_alpha   90.00
_cell.angle_beta   90.00
_cell.angle_gamma   90.00
#
_symmetry.space_group_name_H-M   'P 1'
#
loop_
_entity.id
_entity.type
_entity.pdbx_description
1 polymer ?
#
loop_
_entity_poly.entity_id
_entity_poly.type
_entity_poly.pdbx_seq_one_letter_code
_entity_poly.pdbx_strand_id
1 'polypeptide(L)'
;MSTDYRPMWRELGLDLEAHDALLGVLGPLYEQTFTKQPNRPPGMKYFDFVMSEVHGLRIKELVDARKAGRKVVGAFCTFVPEEIVLALDGVMVGLCAGAAFATEEAEKHLPRNTCSLIKGAFGFALARVCPYLSASDVIVGENTCDGKKKSYEIFGGLVPRLHVMDLPQMKSAEGRALLRAEFKRFGSLLEDLTGRKLTAEAFRKGITTVNAKRSAMHRLARLRAADPAPISGLDALLMNQVYFYDDPARFTASVNAVCNEIEERVGRGEGVAPKG
;
A
#
# COMPACT_ATOMS: atom_id res chain seq x y z
N MET A 1 -27.35 6.26 -1.84
CA MET A 1 -27.32 5.33 -0.71
C MET A 1 -25.88 4.86 -0.54
N SER A 2 -25.27 5.04 0.62
CA SER A 2 -23.94 4.47 0.88
C SER A 2 -24.04 2.94 0.93
N THR A 3 -23.12 2.25 0.29
CA THR A 3 -23.06 0.78 0.33
C THR A 3 -22.75 0.34 1.76
N ASP A 4 -23.54 -0.60 2.30
CA ASP A 4 -23.21 -1.22 3.60
C ASP A 4 -22.17 -2.32 3.40
N TYR A 5 -20.95 -2.08 3.90
CA TYR A 5 -19.83 -3.03 3.83
C TYR A 5 -19.70 -3.92 5.07
N ARG A 6 -20.49 -3.75 6.10
CA ARG A 6 -20.41 -4.53 7.36
C ARG A 6 -20.58 -6.04 7.16
N PRO A 7 -21.44 -6.56 6.25
CA PRO A 7 -21.48 -8.00 5.97
C PRO A 7 -20.14 -8.53 5.46
N MET A 8 -19.50 -7.82 4.53
CA MET A 8 -18.18 -8.19 3.99
C MET A 8 -17.09 -8.16 5.07
N TRP A 9 -17.05 -7.14 5.91
CA TRP A 9 -16.09 -7.04 7.01
C TRP A 9 -16.26 -8.18 8.02
N ARG A 10 -17.51 -8.60 8.30
CA ARG A 10 -17.82 -9.74 9.16
C ARG A 10 -17.30 -11.05 8.55
N GLU A 11 -17.51 -11.27 7.25
CA GLU A 11 -16.97 -12.44 6.54
C GLU A 11 -15.44 -12.50 6.56
N LEU A 12 -14.78 -11.35 6.54
CA LEU A 12 -13.33 -11.22 6.69
C LEU A 12 -12.84 -11.42 8.14
N GLY A 13 -13.74 -11.57 9.11
CA GLY A 13 -13.39 -11.81 10.51
C GLY A 13 -12.96 -10.56 11.27
N LEU A 14 -13.32 -9.36 10.81
CA LEU A 14 -13.02 -8.12 11.52
C LEU A 14 -13.82 -8.01 12.83
N ASP A 15 -13.22 -7.37 13.83
CA ASP A 15 -13.93 -6.85 14.97
C ASP A 15 -14.67 -5.58 14.54
N LEU A 16 -15.98 -5.67 14.36
CA LEU A 16 -16.78 -4.59 13.78
C LEU A 16 -16.87 -3.37 14.69
N GLU A 17 -16.87 -3.56 16.01
CA GLU A 17 -16.92 -2.45 16.96
C GLU A 17 -15.60 -1.66 16.93
N ALA A 18 -14.48 -2.36 17.03
CA ALA A 18 -13.16 -1.74 16.93
C ALA A 18 -12.91 -1.11 15.55
N HIS A 19 -13.41 -1.74 14.48
CA HIS A 19 -13.28 -1.21 13.12
C HIS A 19 -14.12 0.07 12.92
N ASP A 20 -15.35 0.11 13.43
CA ASP A 20 -16.20 1.31 13.39
C ASP A 20 -15.55 2.47 14.19
N ALA A 21 -14.97 2.16 15.36
CA ALA A 21 -14.23 3.15 16.15
C ALA A 21 -13.02 3.71 15.37
N LEU A 22 -12.26 2.83 14.66
CA LEU A 22 -11.18 3.26 13.79
C LEU A 22 -11.67 4.20 12.68
N LEU A 23 -12.73 3.84 11.96
CA LEU A 23 -13.30 4.67 10.89
C LEU A 23 -13.82 6.01 11.41
N GLY A 24 -14.39 6.03 12.61
CA GLY A 24 -14.83 7.25 13.28
C GLY A 24 -13.72 8.24 13.56
N VAL A 25 -12.47 7.77 13.77
CA VAL A 25 -11.28 8.62 13.93
C VAL A 25 -10.68 9.01 12.58
N LEU A 26 -10.60 8.07 11.63
CA LEU A 26 -9.93 8.31 10.35
C LEU A 26 -10.64 9.34 9.48
N GLY A 27 -11.98 9.34 9.44
CA GLY A 27 -12.75 10.27 8.62
C GLY A 27 -12.48 11.75 8.96
N PRO A 28 -12.72 12.19 10.21
CA PRO A 28 -12.42 13.55 10.64
C PRO A 28 -10.94 13.94 10.49
N LEU A 29 -10.01 13.02 10.81
CA LEU A 29 -8.58 13.26 10.65
C LEU A 29 -8.22 13.49 9.18
N TYR A 30 -8.78 12.69 8.28
CA TYR A 30 -8.56 12.83 6.85
C TYR A 30 -9.12 14.17 6.33
N GLU A 31 -10.32 14.54 6.72
CA GLU A 31 -10.92 15.81 6.35
C GLU A 31 -10.05 16.99 6.81
N GLN A 32 -9.63 16.97 8.07
CA GLN A 32 -8.81 18.06 8.64
C GLN A 32 -7.43 18.16 7.96
N THR A 33 -6.83 17.03 7.62
CA THR A 33 -5.45 17.00 7.09
C THR A 33 -5.40 17.27 5.59
N PHE A 34 -6.31 16.69 4.82
CA PHE A 34 -6.21 16.68 3.36
C PHE A 34 -7.27 17.53 2.67
N THR A 35 -8.56 17.31 2.93
CA THR A 35 -9.60 17.91 2.10
C THR A 35 -9.83 19.41 2.37
N LYS A 36 -9.48 19.89 3.56
CA LYS A 36 -9.55 21.32 3.93
C LYS A 36 -8.40 22.18 3.38
N GLN A 37 -7.42 21.59 2.69
CA GLN A 37 -6.36 22.38 2.08
C GLN A 37 -6.92 23.27 0.96
N PRO A 38 -6.51 24.55 0.91
CA PRO A 38 -6.93 25.45 -0.18
C PRO A 38 -6.21 25.13 -1.49
N ASN A 39 -6.80 25.53 -2.60
CA ASN A 39 -6.17 25.57 -3.92
C ASN A 39 -5.57 24.24 -4.40
N ARG A 40 -6.20 23.11 -4.05
CA ARG A 40 -5.79 21.77 -4.51
C ARG A 40 -6.07 21.59 -6.01
N PRO A 41 -5.23 20.83 -6.75
CA PRO A 41 -5.55 20.43 -8.11
C PRO A 41 -6.88 19.66 -8.16
N PRO A 42 -7.79 19.92 -9.14
CA PRO A 42 -9.08 19.24 -9.25
C PRO A 42 -8.99 17.71 -9.27
N GLY A 43 -7.96 17.14 -9.91
CA GLY A 43 -7.74 15.71 -9.98
C GLY A 43 -7.48 15.03 -8.63
N MET A 44 -7.20 15.78 -7.56
CA MET A 44 -7.08 15.25 -6.20
C MET A 44 -8.39 14.64 -5.69
N LYS A 45 -9.54 14.99 -6.25
CA LYS A 45 -10.84 14.37 -5.95
C LYS A 45 -10.83 12.85 -6.14
N TYR A 46 -10.05 12.36 -7.11
CA TYR A 46 -9.91 10.91 -7.31
C TYR A 46 -9.22 10.26 -6.10
N PHE A 47 -8.15 10.85 -5.61
CA PHE A 47 -7.40 10.33 -4.47
C PHE A 47 -8.21 10.42 -3.17
N ASP A 48 -9.00 11.50 -3.00
CA ASP A 48 -9.94 11.64 -1.89
C ASP A 48 -11.02 10.53 -1.94
N PHE A 49 -11.55 10.23 -3.12
CA PHE A 49 -12.51 9.13 -3.31
C PHE A 49 -11.88 7.78 -2.95
N VAL A 50 -10.67 7.47 -3.45
CA VAL A 50 -9.98 6.21 -3.13
C VAL A 50 -9.80 6.06 -1.62
N MET A 51 -9.45 7.14 -0.92
CA MET A 51 -9.28 7.10 0.53
C MET A 51 -10.60 7.00 1.29
N SER A 52 -11.67 7.63 0.80
CA SER A 52 -13.00 7.47 1.42
C SER A 52 -13.53 6.04 1.30
N GLU A 53 -13.12 5.31 0.27
CA GLU A 53 -13.51 3.93 -0.03
C GLU A 53 -12.41 2.91 0.31
N VAL A 54 -11.38 3.32 1.04
CA VAL A 54 -10.21 2.48 1.34
C VAL A 54 -10.57 1.19 2.08
N HIS A 55 -11.54 1.22 2.99
CA HIS A 55 -12.06 0.04 3.69
C HIS A 55 -13.38 -0.49 3.10
N GLY A 56 -13.92 0.16 2.07
CA GLY A 56 -15.16 -0.18 1.39
C GLY A 56 -14.92 -0.83 0.04
N LEU A 57 -15.05 -0.02 -1.02
CA LEU A 57 -14.99 -0.48 -2.42
C LEU A 57 -13.68 -1.20 -2.73
N ARG A 58 -12.54 -0.69 -2.24
CA ARG A 58 -11.25 -1.34 -2.52
C ARG A 58 -11.17 -2.75 -1.90
N ILE A 59 -11.67 -2.93 -0.69
CA ILE A 59 -11.72 -4.28 -0.07
C ILE A 59 -12.67 -5.20 -0.83
N LYS A 60 -13.79 -4.66 -1.31
CA LYS A 60 -14.70 -5.42 -2.15
C LYS A 60 -14.01 -5.90 -3.44
N GLU A 61 -13.22 -5.06 -4.11
CA GLU A 61 -12.42 -5.47 -5.28
C GLU A 61 -11.46 -6.62 -4.95
N LEU A 62 -10.82 -6.61 -3.77
CA LEU A 62 -9.93 -7.71 -3.33
C LEU A 62 -10.71 -9.00 -3.08
N VAL A 63 -11.84 -8.92 -2.42
CA VAL A 63 -12.72 -10.07 -2.15
C VAL A 63 -13.23 -10.66 -3.47
N ASP A 64 -13.65 -9.82 -4.40
CA ASP A 64 -14.12 -10.25 -5.72
C ASP A 64 -12.98 -10.88 -6.53
N ALA A 65 -11.78 -10.34 -6.48
CA ALA A 65 -10.59 -10.93 -7.10
C ALA A 65 -10.30 -12.33 -6.54
N ARG A 66 -10.39 -12.53 -5.22
CA ARG A 66 -10.23 -13.85 -4.58
C ARG A 66 -11.31 -14.83 -5.01
N LYS A 67 -12.58 -14.40 -5.09
CA LYS A 67 -13.69 -15.21 -5.60
C LYS A 67 -13.47 -15.63 -7.07
N ALA A 68 -12.81 -14.79 -7.86
CA ALA A 68 -12.40 -15.07 -9.23
C ALA A 68 -11.12 -15.95 -9.33
N GLY A 69 -10.59 -16.45 -8.20
CA GLY A 69 -9.42 -17.34 -8.16
C GLY A 69 -8.07 -16.61 -8.16
N ARG A 70 -8.05 -15.28 -8.20
CA ARG A 70 -6.83 -14.49 -8.07
C ARG A 70 -6.34 -14.50 -6.62
N LYS A 71 -5.04 -14.23 -6.41
CA LYS A 71 -4.45 -14.20 -5.07
C LYS A 71 -4.11 -12.78 -4.67
N VAL A 72 -4.38 -12.44 -3.41
CA VAL A 72 -4.04 -11.15 -2.80
C VAL A 72 -2.78 -11.31 -1.96
N VAL A 73 -1.78 -10.50 -2.27
CA VAL A 73 -0.49 -10.43 -1.57
C VAL A 73 -0.45 -9.14 -0.76
N GLY A 74 -0.45 -9.29 0.55
CA GLY A 74 -0.24 -8.16 1.46
C GLY A 74 1.25 -7.94 1.71
N ALA A 75 1.76 -6.73 1.44
CA ALA A 75 3.19 -6.41 1.53
C ALA A 75 3.47 -5.31 2.55
N PHE A 76 4.48 -5.52 3.40
CA PHE A 76 4.88 -4.50 4.38
C PHE A 76 5.81 -3.42 3.82
N CYS A 77 6.42 -3.62 2.66
CA CYS A 77 7.36 -2.66 2.09
C CYS A 77 7.46 -2.73 0.57
N THR A 78 8.07 -1.69 -0.01
CA THR A 78 8.34 -1.55 -1.45
C THR A 78 9.34 -2.55 -2.04
N PHE A 79 10.01 -3.33 -1.20
CA PHE A 79 10.97 -4.35 -1.65
C PHE A 79 10.32 -5.60 -2.22
N VAL A 80 9.03 -5.82 -1.94
CA VAL A 80 8.27 -6.93 -2.52
C VAL A 80 8.05 -6.65 -4.01
N PRO A 81 8.48 -7.55 -4.92
CA PRO A 81 8.40 -7.29 -6.35
C PRO A 81 6.96 -7.44 -6.88
N GLU A 82 6.23 -6.32 -6.96
CA GLU A 82 4.87 -6.24 -7.50
C GLU A 82 4.79 -6.84 -8.91
N GLU A 83 5.89 -6.74 -9.67
CA GLU A 83 6.03 -7.28 -11.02
C GLU A 83 5.76 -8.80 -11.08
N ILE A 84 6.24 -9.56 -10.08
CA ILE A 84 6.02 -11.01 -9.99
C ILE A 84 4.57 -11.31 -9.62
N VAL A 85 4.00 -10.53 -8.70
CA VAL A 85 2.59 -10.67 -8.30
C VAL A 85 1.67 -10.48 -9.50
N LEU A 86 1.87 -9.39 -10.25
CA LEU A 86 1.08 -9.09 -11.44
C LEU A 86 1.28 -10.12 -12.56
N ALA A 87 2.50 -10.63 -12.74
CA ALA A 87 2.81 -11.64 -13.74
C ALA A 87 2.07 -12.97 -13.50
N LEU A 88 1.72 -13.25 -12.26
CA LEU A 88 0.96 -14.44 -11.85
C LEU A 88 -0.53 -14.13 -11.61
N ASP A 89 -1.02 -13.00 -12.16
CA ASP A 89 -2.39 -12.52 -12.05
C ASP A 89 -2.84 -12.29 -10.59
N GLY A 90 -1.89 -11.96 -9.73
CA GLY A 90 -2.16 -11.56 -8.35
C GLY A 90 -2.55 -10.10 -8.22
N VAL A 91 -2.91 -9.71 -7.00
CA VAL A 91 -3.10 -8.31 -6.59
C VAL A 91 -2.21 -8.03 -5.39
N MET A 92 -1.40 -6.98 -5.45
CA MET A 92 -0.57 -6.55 -4.31
C MET A 92 -1.22 -5.36 -3.60
N VAL A 93 -1.18 -5.38 -2.27
CA VAL A 93 -1.63 -4.27 -1.42
C VAL A 93 -0.66 -4.02 -0.28
N GLY A 94 -0.48 -2.76 0.11
CA GLY A 94 0.34 -2.37 1.24
C GLY A 94 -0.36 -2.64 2.59
N LEU A 95 0.41 -3.07 3.57
CA LEU A 95 -0.07 -3.41 4.92
C LEU A 95 0.45 -2.47 6.02
N CYS A 96 1.21 -1.43 5.66
CA CYS A 96 1.67 -0.45 6.64
C CYS A 96 0.47 0.37 7.13
N ALA A 97 0.01 0.10 8.34
CA ALA A 97 -1.17 0.75 8.93
C ALA A 97 -1.04 2.28 9.02
N GLY A 98 0.18 2.78 9.28
CA GLY A 98 0.46 4.23 9.33
C GLY A 98 -0.24 4.98 10.46
N ALA A 99 -0.89 4.28 11.40
CA ALA A 99 -1.66 4.86 12.49
C ALA A 99 -1.34 4.17 13.82
N ALA A 100 -1.43 4.94 14.91
CA ALA A 100 -1.15 4.46 16.27
C ALA A 100 -2.40 3.93 16.99
N PHE A 101 -3.52 3.75 16.31
CA PHE A 101 -4.83 3.40 16.88
C PHE A 101 -4.80 2.19 17.82
N ALA A 102 -4.06 1.14 17.47
CA ALA A 102 -3.99 -0.10 18.24
C ALA A 102 -2.58 -0.36 18.83
N THR A 103 -1.81 0.69 19.12
CA THR A 103 -0.45 0.58 19.67
C THR A 103 -0.43 -0.13 21.03
N GLU A 104 -1.42 0.13 21.90
CA GLU A 104 -1.53 -0.49 23.21
C GLU A 104 -1.69 -2.01 23.13
N GLU A 105 -2.44 -2.51 22.15
CA GLU A 105 -2.55 -3.95 21.91
C GLU A 105 -1.21 -4.58 21.54
N ALA A 106 -0.45 -3.89 20.67
CA ALA A 106 0.88 -4.36 20.30
C ALA A 106 1.85 -4.37 21.50
N GLU A 107 1.78 -3.40 22.40
CA GLU A 107 2.64 -3.29 23.57
C GLU A 107 2.40 -4.37 24.63
N LYS A 108 1.32 -5.15 24.53
CA LYS A 108 1.12 -6.36 25.35
C LYS A 108 2.03 -7.52 24.90
N HIS A 109 2.56 -7.47 23.68
CA HIS A 109 3.35 -8.52 23.05
C HIS A 109 4.76 -8.07 22.65
N LEU A 110 4.97 -6.78 22.43
CA LEU A 110 6.22 -6.18 21.99
C LEU A 110 6.74 -5.17 23.01
N PRO A 111 8.08 -5.01 23.12
CA PRO A 111 8.65 -3.97 23.98
C PRO A 111 8.15 -2.56 23.61
N ARG A 112 7.94 -1.69 24.61
CA ARG A 112 7.43 -0.32 24.40
C ARG A 112 8.31 0.53 23.48
N ASN A 113 9.62 0.29 23.46
CA ASN A 113 10.59 0.96 22.60
C ASN A 113 10.64 0.39 21.17
N THR A 114 9.79 -0.59 20.81
CA THR A 114 9.68 -1.07 19.43
C THR A 114 9.22 0.06 18.50
N CYS A 115 9.74 0.06 17.28
CA CYS A 115 9.37 1.02 16.22
C CYS A 115 7.84 1.14 16.08
N SER A 116 7.33 2.37 16.04
CA SER A 116 5.90 2.64 15.95
C SER A 116 5.24 2.03 14.70
N LEU A 117 5.97 1.93 13.58
CA LEU A 117 5.47 1.28 12.36
C LEU A 117 5.22 -0.22 12.59
N ILE A 118 6.13 -0.90 13.29
CA ILE A 118 5.97 -2.32 13.66
C ILE A 118 4.78 -2.46 14.62
N LYS A 119 4.71 -1.63 15.66
CA LYS A 119 3.60 -1.66 16.62
C LYS A 119 2.25 -1.38 15.96
N GLY A 120 2.20 -0.46 15.00
CA GLY A 120 0.99 -0.18 14.22
C GLY A 120 0.49 -1.41 13.48
N ALA A 121 1.36 -2.07 12.69
CA ALA A 121 1.00 -3.27 11.95
C ALA A 121 0.55 -4.43 12.86
N PHE A 122 1.25 -4.64 13.97
CA PHE A 122 0.90 -5.63 14.99
C PHE A 122 -0.44 -5.33 15.65
N GLY A 123 -0.63 -4.10 16.10
CA GLY A 123 -1.86 -3.68 16.76
C GLY A 123 -3.08 -3.85 15.86
N PHE A 124 -2.97 -3.50 14.60
CA PHE A 124 -4.06 -3.70 13.63
C PHE A 124 -4.39 -5.17 13.39
N ALA A 125 -3.39 -6.07 13.44
CA ALA A 125 -3.62 -7.51 13.36
C ALA A 125 -4.31 -8.05 14.61
N LEU A 126 -3.80 -7.68 15.79
CA LEU A 126 -4.34 -8.13 17.08
C LEU A 126 -5.76 -7.63 17.32
N ALA A 127 -6.01 -6.36 17.04
CA ALA A 127 -7.34 -5.76 17.15
C ALA A 127 -8.30 -6.18 16.02
N ARG A 128 -7.84 -6.92 15.02
CA ARG A 128 -8.61 -7.37 13.85
C ARG A 128 -9.37 -6.25 13.15
N VAL A 129 -8.69 -5.10 12.94
CA VAL A 129 -9.28 -3.91 12.33
C VAL A 129 -8.80 -3.65 10.92
N CYS A 130 -7.84 -4.43 10.41
CA CYS A 130 -7.28 -4.24 9.07
C CYS A 130 -7.93 -5.15 8.03
N PRO A 131 -8.84 -4.65 7.18
CA PRO A 131 -9.48 -5.49 6.16
C PRO A 131 -8.51 -5.93 5.07
N TYR A 132 -7.42 -5.18 4.80
CA TYR A 132 -6.37 -5.57 3.86
C TYR A 132 -5.62 -6.82 4.33
N LEU A 133 -5.28 -6.86 5.63
CA LEU A 133 -4.63 -8.03 6.23
C LEU A 133 -5.52 -9.26 6.10
N SER A 134 -6.80 -9.12 6.46
CA SER A 134 -7.78 -10.21 6.41
C SER A 134 -8.13 -10.66 4.98
N ALA A 135 -8.06 -9.74 4.00
CA ALA A 135 -8.29 -10.07 2.60
C ALA A 135 -7.07 -10.70 1.90
N SER A 136 -5.88 -10.72 2.55
CA SER A 136 -4.66 -11.26 1.95
C SER A 136 -4.57 -12.78 2.06
N ASP A 137 -4.14 -13.45 0.98
CA ASP A 137 -3.88 -14.90 0.96
C ASP A 137 -2.47 -15.23 1.46
N VAL A 138 -1.55 -14.28 1.35
CA VAL A 138 -0.18 -14.36 1.88
C VAL A 138 0.28 -12.98 2.30
N ILE A 139 0.96 -12.92 3.43
CA ILE A 139 1.62 -11.72 3.94
C ILE A 139 3.10 -11.84 3.61
N VAL A 140 3.68 -10.78 3.04
CA VAL A 140 5.10 -10.71 2.69
C VAL A 140 5.76 -9.61 3.51
N GLY A 141 6.77 -10.00 4.27
CA GLY A 141 7.63 -9.11 5.02
C GLY A 141 9.07 -9.16 4.53
N GLU A 142 9.90 -8.26 5.03
CA GLU A 142 11.32 -8.21 4.70
C GLU A 142 12.16 -7.96 5.95
N ASN A 143 13.35 -8.56 6.00
CA ASN A 143 14.24 -8.54 7.16
C ASN A 143 15.15 -7.30 7.20
N THR A 144 14.63 -6.12 6.89
CA THR A 144 15.43 -4.88 6.77
C THR A 144 15.98 -4.32 8.09
N CYS A 145 15.47 -4.76 9.23
CA CYS A 145 16.00 -4.39 10.55
C CYS A 145 15.72 -5.47 11.58
N ASP A 146 16.44 -5.43 12.73
CA ASP A 146 16.31 -6.42 13.79
C ASP A 146 14.92 -6.44 14.42
N GLY A 147 14.28 -5.28 14.55
CA GLY A 147 12.91 -5.20 15.04
C GLY A 147 11.94 -5.97 14.15
N LYS A 148 12.03 -5.86 12.83
CA LYS A 148 11.21 -6.63 11.89
C LYS A 148 11.51 -8.13 11.95
N LYS A 149 12.79 -8.51 11.92
CA LYS A 149 13.20 -9.93 12.03
C LYS A 149 12.53 -10.60 13.22
N LYS A 150 12.66 -10.00 14.40
CA LYS A 150 12.12 -10.56 15.64
C LYS A 150 10.60 -10.49 15.70
N SER A 151 10.00 -9.40 15.21
CA SER A 151 8.55 -9.30 15.21
C SER A 151 7.88 -10.33 14.30
N TYR A 152 8.48 -10.71 13.17
CA TYR A 152 7.91 -11.73 12.30
C TYR A 152 7.83 -13.12 12.91
N GLU A 153 8.70 -13.46 13.87
CA GLU A 153 8.61 -14.70 14.63
C GLU A 153 7.30 -14.79 15.41
N ILE A 154 6.84 -13.67 15.96
CA ILE A 154 5.55 -13.58 16.67
C ILE A 154 4.40 -13.41 15.68
N PHE A 155 4.57 -12.53 14.69
CA PHE A 155 3.53 -12.19 13.72
C PHE A 155 3.08 -13.38 12.88
N GLY A 156 3.99 -14.33 12.61
CA GLY A 156 3.67 -15.57 11.91
C GLY A 156 2.58 -16.40 12.59
N GLY A 157 2.41 -16.27 13.92
CA GLY A 157 1.31 -16.89 14.66
C GLY A 157 -0.04 -16.15 14.54
N LEU A 158 -0.05 -14.94 14.02
CA LEU A 158 -1.25 -14.10 13.90
C LEU A 158 -1.88 -14.14 12.50
N VAL A 159 -1.16 -14.66 11.50
CA VAL A 159 -1.58 -14.65 10.10
C VAL A 159 -1.51 -16.05 9.48
N PRO A 160 -2.38 -16.38 8.51
CA PRO A 160 -2.44 -17.73 7.95
C PRO A 160 -1.16 -18.16 7.22
N ARG A 161 -0.48 -17.21 6.57
CA ARG A 161 0.74 -17.46 5.80
C ARG A 161 1.61 -16.20 5.79
N LEU A 162 2.80 -16.33 6.35
CA LEU A 162 3.84 -15.31 6.32
C LEU A 162 5.03 -15.79 5.48
N HIS A 163 5.48 -14.95 4.55
CA HIS A 163 6.72 -15.14 3.80
C HIS A 163 7.66 -13.98 4.10
N VAL A 164 8.83 -14.28 4.63
CA VAL A 164 9.85 -13.26 4.93
C VAL A 164 10.95 -13.35 3.87
N MET A 165 11.22 -12.23 3.21
CA MET A 165 12.30 -12.08 2.23
C MET A 165 13.57 -11.65 2.93
N ASP A 166 14.68 -12.35 2.66
CA ASP A 166 16.00 -11.98 3.12
C ASP A 166 16.63 -10.96 2.18
N LEU A 167 16.67 -9.70 2.61
CA LEU A 167 17.27 -8.64 1.81
C LEU A 167 18.74 -8.44 2.14
N PRO A 168 19.60 -8.25 1.12
CA PRO A 168 21.03 -8.03 1.35
C PRO A 168 21.27 -6.67 2.01
N GLN A 169 22.18 -6.64 2.98
CA GLN A 169 22.62 -5.39 3.62
C GLN A 169 23.61 -4.61 2.73
N MET A 170 24.33 -5.30 1.84
CA MET A 170 25.34 -4.70 0.99
C MET A 170 25.05 -4.86 -0.51
N LYS A 171 25.41 -3.86 -1.27
CA LYS A 171 25.31 -3.85 -2.76
C LYS A 171 26.51 -4.54 -3.42
N SER A 172 26.91 -5.71 -2.87
CA SER A 172 28.00 -6.54 -3.41
C SER A 172 27.50 -7.53 -4.48
N ALA A 173 28.41 -8.32 -5.03
CA ALA A 173 28.06 -9.42 -5.94
C ALA A 173 27.24 -10.49 -5.22
N GLU A 174 27.62 -10.84 -4.00
CA GLU A 174 26.94 -11.79 -3.11
C GLU A 174 25.55 -11.27 -2.71
N GLY A 175 25.45 -9.96 -2.39
CA GLY A 175 24.15 -9.32 -2.11
C GLY A 175 23.20 -9.37 -3.31
N ARG A 176 23.70 -9.14 -4.53
CA ARG A 176 22.90 -9.31 -5.75
C ARG A 176 22.49 -10.77 -6.00
N ALA A 177 23.36 -11.73 -5.68
CA ALA A 177 23.07 -13.15 -5.79
C ALA A 177 21.97 -13.56 -4.79
N LEU A 178 22.06 -13.09 -3.54
CA LEU A 178 21.04 -13.29 -2.51
C LEU A 178 19.69 -12.72 -2.96
N LEU A 179 19.62 -11.45 -3.38
CA LEU A 179 18.38 -10.83 -3.83
C LEU A 179 17.74 -11.58 -5.01
N ARG A 180 18.57 -12.04 -5.94
CA ARG A 180 18.08 -12.88 -7.07
C ARG A 180 17.50 -14.20 -6.59
N ALA A 181 18.12 -14.85 -5.61
CA ALA A 181 17.61 -16.09 -5.02
C ALA A 181 16.28 -15.85 -4.30
N GLU A 182 16.16 -14.75 -3.55
CA GLU A 182 14.93 -14.39 -2.87
C GLU A 182 13.77 -14.08 -3.83
N PHE A 183 14.02 -13.38 -4.94
CA PHE A 183 12.99 -13.15 -5.96
C PHE A 183 12.55 -14.45 -6.63
N LYS A 184 13.46 -15.41 -6.85
CA LYS A 184 13.09 -16.74 -7.34
C LYS A 184 12.26 -17.52 -6.31
N ARG A 185 12.67 -17.52 -5.04
CA ARG A 185 11.95 -18.16 -3.94
C ARG A 185 10.53 -17.59 -3.79
N PHE A 186 10.39 -16.28 -3.87
CA PHE A 186 9.09 -15.60 -3.85
C PHE A 186 8.25 -15.94 -5.09
N GLY A 187 8.86 -15.98 -6.29
CA GLY A 187 8.19 -16.40 -7.51
C GLY A 187 7.65 -17.83 -7.40
N SER A 188 8.45 -18.78 -6.90
CA SER A 188 8.03 -20.17 -6.69
C SER A 188 6.87 -20.28 -5.69
N LEU A 189 6.93 -19.53 -4.57
CA LEU A 189 5.81 -19.45 -3.63
C LEU A 189 4.50 -19.02 -4.32
N LEU A 190 4.58 -18.00 -5.16
CA LEU A 190 3.40 -17.49 -5.86
C LEU A 190 2.93 -18.43 -6.96
N GLU A 191 3.83 -19.14 -7.67
CA GLU A 191 3.45 -20.21 -8.60
C GLU A 191 2.63 -21.29 -7.91
N ASP A 192 3.09 -21.76 -6.74
CA ASP A 192 2.39 -22.77 -5.93
C ASP A 192 1.03 -22.25 -5.43
N LEU A 193 0.98 -20.97 -5.01
CA LEU A 193 -0.23 -20.37 -4.48
C LEU A 193 -1.30 -20.13 -5.55
N THR A 194 -0.87 -19.71 -6.75
CA THR A 194 -1.78 -19.37 -7.86
C THR A 194 -2.08 -20.54 -8.78
N GLY A 195 -1.26 -21.62 -8.76
CA GLY A 195 -1.28 -22.70 -9.73
C GLY A 195 -0.81 -22.29 -11.14
N ARG A 196 -0.25 -21.09 -11.31
CA ARG A 196 0.24 -20.54 -12.58
C ARG A 196 1.76 -20.61 -12.66
N LYS A 197 2.30 -20.58 -13.88
CA LYS A 197 3.75 -20.50 -14.10
C LYS A 197 4.19 -19.10 -14.52
N LEU A 198 5.30 -18.65 -13.93
CA LEU A 198 5.90 -17.38 -14.25
C LEU A 198 6.60 -17.47 -15.62
N THR A 199 5.95 -16.91 -16.66
CA THR A 199 6.53 -16.84 -17.99
C THR A 199 7.29 -15.55 -18.21
N ALA A 200 8.26 -15.55 -19.12
CA ALA A 200 9.01 -14.35 -19.47
C ALA A 200 8.12 -13.23 -20.04
N GLU A 201 7.05 -13.60 -20.76
CA GLU A 201 6.08 -12.64 -21.32
C GLU A 201 5.26 -11.98 -20.21
N ALA A 202 4.65 -12.76 -19.32
CA ALA A 202 3.87 -12.26 -18.18
C ALA A 202 4.73 -11.38 -17.27
N PHE A 203 5.98 -11.79 -17.03
CA PHE A 203 6.91 -11.00 -16.22
C PHE A 203 7.27 -9.66 -16.87
N ARG A 204 7.53 -9.63 -18.20
CA ARG A 204 7.74 -8.35 -18.92
C ARG A 204 6.52 -7.43 -18.83
N LYS A 205 5.31 -7.98 -18.93
CA LYS A 205 4.07 -7.20 -18.76
C LYS A 205 3.98 -6.61 -17.35
N GLY A 206 4.27 -7.40 -16.31
CA GLY A 206 4.35 -6.92 -14.92
C GLY A 206 5.35 -5.78 -14.77
N ILE A 207 6.57 -5.92 -15.31
CA ILE A 207 7.60 -4.88 -15.31
C ILE A 207 7.09 -3.61 -16.00
N THR A 208 6.47 -3.73 -17.17
CA THR A 208 5.94 -2.58 -17.91
C THR A 208 4.89 -1.83 -17.09
N THR A 209 3.97 -2.55 -16.47
CA THR A 209 2.91 -1.96 -15.63
C THR A 209 3.50 -1.22 -14.42
N VAL A 210 4.41 -1.85 -13.69
CA VAL A 210 5.01 -1.22 -12.50
C VAL A 210 5.93 -0.06 -12.88
N ASN A 211 6.65 -0.15 -13.98
CA ASN A 211 7.47 0.97 -14.48
C ASN A 211 6.63 2.16 -14.94
N ALA A 212 5.46 1.94 -15.54
CA ALA A 212 4.51 3.02 -15.86
C ALA A 212 4.06 3.76 -14.59
N LYS A 213 3.71 3.01 -13.54
CA LYS A 213 3.36 3.53 -12.20
C LYS A 213 4.49 4.35 -11.58
N ARG A 214 5.73 3.83 -11.62
CA ARG A 214 6.94 4.55 -11.14
C ARG A 214 7.22 5.80 -11.95
N SER A 215 7.09 5.73 -13.28
CA SER A 215 7.31 6.88 -14.17
C SER A 215 6.33 8.02 -13.91
N ALA A 216 5.06 7.71 -13.65
CA ALA A 216 4.06 8.71 -13.28
C ALA A 216 4.43 9.42 -11.97
N MET A 217 4.88 8.68 -10.95
CA MET A 217 5.34 9.28 -9.69
C MET A 217 6.64 10.08 -9.85
N HIS A 218 7.56 9.66 -10.70
CA HIS A 218 8.75 10.45 -11.05
C HIS A 218 8.40 11.75 -11.78
N ARG A 219 7.38 11.72 -12.67
CA ARG A 219 6.86 12.93 -13.31
C ARG A 219 6.32 13.90 -12.26
N LEU A 220 5.48 13.44 -11.35
CA LEU A 220 4.98 14.23 -10.22
C LEU A 220 6.13 14.84 -9.40
N ALA A 221 7.13 14.03 -9.05
CA ALA A 221 8.26 14.49 -8.25
C ALA A 221 9.05 15.62 -8.95
N ARG A 222 9.24 15.55 -10.26
CA ARG A 222 9.90 16.62 -11.04
C ARG A 222 9.05 17.89 -11.09
N LEU A 223 7.75 17.78 -11.30
CA LEU A 223 6.85 18.94 -11.37
C LEU A 223 6.75 19.69 -10.06
N ARG A 224 6.89 19.01 -8.93
CA ARG A 224 6.91 19.63 -7.59
C ARG A 224 8.10 20.55 -7.34
N ALA A 225 9.15 20.50 -8.17
CA ALA A 225 10.30 21.40 -8.07
C ALA A 225 10.04 22.81 -8.62
N ALA A 226 8.89 23.06 -9.24
CA ALA A 226 8.52 24.39 -9.74
C ALA A 226 8.27 25.39 -8.60
N ASP A 227 8.53 26.67 -8.85
CA ASP A 227 8.27 27.79 -7.96
C ASP A 227 7.36 28.81 -8.67
N PRO A 228 6.16 29.10 -8.13
CA PRO A 228 5.59 28.58 -6.88
C PRO A 228 5.24 27.10 -6.94
N ALA A 229 5.23 26.44 -5.77
CA ALA A 229 4.94 25.00 -5.68
C ALA A 229 3.53 24.69 -6.17
N PRO A 230 3.35 23.86 -7.22
CA PRO A 230 2.05 23.70 -7.89
C PRO A 230 1.10 22.73 -7.16
N ILE A 231 1.61 21.96 -6.22
CA ILE A 231 0.87 21.00 -5.39
C ILE A 231 1.49 20.92 -3.99
N SER A 232 0.69 20.72 -2.96
CA SER A 232 1.17 20.64 -1.58
C SER A 232 1.95 19.35 -1.30
N GLY A 233 2.79 19.37 -0.26
CA GLY A 233 3.46 18.19 0.24
C GLY A 233 2.47 17.14 0.76
N LEU A 234 1.36 17.56 1.36
CA LEU A 234 0.31 16.68 1.86
C LEU A 234 -0.41 15.94 0.73
N ASP A 235 -0.77 16.64 -0.36
CA ASP A 235 -1.37 15.99 -1.52
C ASP A 235 -0.42 15.01 -2.21
N ALA A 236 0.86 15.37 -2.32
CA ALA A 236 1.86 14.44 -2.83
C ALA A 236 2.04 13.22 -1.92
N LEU A 237 1.97 13.39 -0.59
CA LEU A 237 1.97 12.29 0.37
C LEU A 237 0.75 11.39 0.19
N LEU A 238 -0.44 11.97 0.04
CA LEU A 238 -1.67 11.23 -0.23
C LEU A 238 -1.56 10.37 -1.49
N MET A 239 -1.04 10.92 -2.59
CA MET A 239 -0.81 10.16 -3.82
C MET A 239 0.18 9.00 -3.59
N ASN A 240 1.24 9.21 -2.79
CA ASN A 240 2.17 8.13 -2.39
C ASN A 240 1.49 7.06 -1.54
N GLN A 241 0.54 7.40 -0.67
CA GLN A 241 -0.22 6.41 0.10
C GLN A 241 -1.12 5.58 -0.81
N VAL A 242 -1.88 6.22 -1.70
CA VAL A 242 -2.77 5.53 -2.66
C VAL A 242 -1.98 4.60 -3.59
N TYR A 243 -0.70 4.89 -3.89
CA TYR A 243 0.20 4.02 -4.64
C TYR A 243 0.19 2.56 -4.14
N PHE A 244 0.02 2.33 -2.84
CA PHE A 244 0.07 0.99 -2.24
C PHE A 244 -1.28 0.28 -2.19
N TYR A 245 -2.38 0.97 -2.46
CA TYR A 245 -3.72 0.42 -2.30
C TYR A 245 -4.46 0.22 -3.61
N ASP A 246 -4.26 1.10 -4.58
CA ASP A 246 -5.05 1.16 -5.80
C ASP A 246 -4.59 0.17 -6.87
N ASP A 247 -5.46 -0.02 -7.87
CA ASP A 247 -5.08 -0.74 -9.10
C ASP A 247 -3.96 0.01 -9.85
N PRO A 248 -2.87 -0.67 -10.26
CA PRO A 248 -1.72 -0.02 -10.87
C PRO A 248 -2.02 0.78 -12.13
N ALA A 249 -2.93 0.32 -12.99
CA ALA A 249 -3.27 1.01 -14.24
C ALA A 249 -4.13 2.26 -13.96
N ARG A 250 -5.14 2.11 -13.11
CA ARG A 250 -6.02 3.19 -12.66
C ARG A 250 -5.25 4.26 -11.92
N PHE A 251 -4.38 3.87 -10.99
CA PHE A 251 -3.47 4.78 -10.28
C PHE A 251 -2.59 5.57 -11.25
N THR A 252 -1.93 4.87 -12.20
CA THR A 252 -1.05 5.50 -13.19
C THR A 252 -1.77 6.56 -14.03
N ALA A 253 -2.98 6.24 -14.50
CA ALA A 253 -3.81 7.17 -15.26
C ALA A 253 -4.18 8.42 -14.43
N SER A 254 -4.58 8.21 -13.17
CA SER A 254 -4.99 9.30 -12.27
C SER A 254 -3.82 10.22 -11.87
N VAL A 255 -2.63 9.66 -11.60
CA VAL A 255 -1.42 10.47 -11.36
C VAL A 255 -1.07 11.29 -12.59
N ASN A 256 -1.11 10.71 -13.80
CA ASN A 256 -0.82 11.45 -15.02
C ASN A 256 -1.84 12.56 -15.29
N ALA A 257 -3.11 12.36 -14.99
CA ALA A 257 -4.13 13.41 -15.09
C ALA A 257 -3.80 14.60 -14.18
N VAL A 258 -3.47 14.35 -12.90
CA VAL A 258 -3.02 15.39 -11.96
C VAL A 258 -1.73 16.06 -12.47
N CYS A 259 -0.78 15.30 -13.02
CA CYS A 259 0.45 15.88 -13.58
C CYS A 259 0.16 16.84 -14.75
N ASN A 260 -0.83 16.55 -15.61
CA ASN A 260 -1.25 17.46 -16.67
C ASN A 260 -1.79 18.78 -16.10
N GLU A 261 -2.66 18.71 -15.08
CA GLU A 261 -3.18 19.90 -14.38
C GLU A 261 -2.04 20.71 -13.73
N ILE A 262 -1.07 20.02 -13.13
CA ILE A 262 0.09 20.67 -12.52
C ILE A 262 0.96 21.37 -13.59
N GLU A 263 1.21 20.77 -14.74
CA GLU A 263 1.94 21.41 -15.86
C GLU A 263 1.25 22.68 -16.33
N GLU A 264 -0.09 22.67 -16.45
CA GLU A 264 -0.86 23.87 -16.79
C GLU A 264 -0.73 24.96 -15.72
N ARG A 265 -0.78 24.60 -14.42
CA ARG A 265 -0.57 25.54 -13.30
C ARG A 265 0.82 26.16 -13.35
N VAL A 266 1.85 25.35 -13.56
CA VAL A 266 3.24 25.84 -13.72
C VAL A 266 3.33 26.82 -14.87
N GLY A 267 2.70 26.51 -16.03
CA GLY A 267 2.67 27.40 -17.19
C GLY A 267 1.99 28.75 -16.94
N ARG A 268 1.03 28.80 -15.99
CA ARG A 268 0.36 30.05 -15.55
C ARG A 268 1.02 30.74 -14.36
N GLY A 269 2.10 30.17 -13.80
CA GLY A 269 2.75 30.67 -12.59
C GLY A 269 1.89 30.52 -11.33
N GLU A 270 0.98 29.53 -11.31
CA GLU A 270 0.06 29.27 -10.20
C GLU A 270 0.64 28.22 -9.25
N GLY A 271 0.53 28.46 -7.94
CA GLY A 271 0.95 27.54 -6.89
C GLY A 271 -0.03 27.46 -5.73
N VAL A 272 0.24 26.53 -4.80
CA VAL A 272 -0.53 26.36 -3.56
C VAL A 272 -0.11 27.36 -2.48
N ALA A 273 1.06 27.99 -2.64
CA ALA A 273 1.59 29.05 -1.79
C ALA A 273 2.19 30.15 -2.68
N PRO A 274 2.35 31.39 -2.16
CA PRO A 274 3.12 32.42 -2.84
C PRO A 274 4.51 31.94 -3.23
N LYS A 275 5.09 32.57 -4.25
CA LYS A 275 6.49 32.36 -4.62
C LYS A 275 7.40 32.70 -3.42
N GLY A 276 8.33 31.78 -3.12
CA GLY A 276 9.30 31.93 -2.03
C GLY A 276 10.49 32.82 -2.40
#